data_695c4d493be6211d437b2754a391d343
#
_entry.id   695c4d493be6211d437b2754a391d343
#
_cell.length_a   1.000
_cell.length_b   1.000
_cell.length_c   1.000
_cell.angle_alpha   90.00
_cell.angle_beta   90.00
_cell.angle_gamma   90.00
#
_symmetry.space_group_name_H-M   'P 1'
#
loop_
_entity.id
_entity.type
_entity.pdbx_description
1 polymer ?
#
loop_
_entity_poly.entity_id
_entity_poly.type
_entity_poly.pdbx_seq_one_letter_code
_entity_poly.pdbx_strand_id
1 'polypeptide(L)'
;MAKYFDSRVDIALPDKSDTYSKAQAEMIIRDFFNSKGVTGFEVKHKGENGGAQFCVGILKTKNAEYRTHLFMRQRGDKQLLQEIRFLTAQ
;
A
#
# COMPACT_ATOMS: atom_id res chain seq x y z
N MET A 1 0.06 -5.03 10.53
CA MET A 1 0.38 -4.66 9.13
C MET A 1 1.87 -4.45 8.92
N ALA A 2 2.54 -3.76 9.83
CA ALA A 2 3.97 -3.47 9.65
C ALA A 2 4.86 -4.70 9.53
N LYS A 3 4.45 -5.82 10.11
CA LYS A 3 5.25 -7.05 10.05
C LYS A 3 5.38 -7.59 8.62
N TYR A 4 4.54 -7.12 7.70
CA TYR A 4 4.62 -7.53 6.30
C TYR A 4 5.37 -6.53 5.44
N PHE A 5 5.88 -5.45 6.02
CA PHE A 5 6.66 -4.44 5.30
C PHE A 5 8.11 -4.91 5.18
N ASP A 6 8.72 -4.64 4.03
CA ASP A 6 10.16 -4.80 3.88
C ASP A 6 10.87 -3.71 4.69
N SER A 7 12.18 -3.80 4.79
CA SER A 7 12.98 -2.82 5.53
C SER A 7 12.82 -1.41 4.98
N ARG A 8 12.53 -1.31 3.68
CA ARG A 8 12.22 -0.05 3.02
C ARG A 8 10.96 -0.23 2.19
N VAL A 9 10.09 0.78 2.21
CA VAL A 9 8.82 0.74 1.50
C VAL A 9 8.66 2.05 0.74
N ASP A 10 8.41 1.92 -0.57
CA ASP A 10 8.08 3.08 -1.39
C ASP A 10 6.60 3.38 -1.21
N ILE A 11 6.29 4.60 -0.79
CA ILE A 11 4.91 5.02 -0.60
C ILE A 11 4.63 6.22 -1.48
N ALA A 12 3.61 6.10 -2.33
CA ALA A 12 3.13 7.22 -3.14
C ALA A 12 1.74 7.59 -2.65
N LEU A 13 1.63 8.76 -2.03
CA LEU A 13 0.36 9.35 -1.64
C LEU A 13 -0.07 10.30 -2.75
N PRO A 14 -1.34 10.74 -2.75
CA PRO A 14 -1.81 11.64 -3.82
C PRO A 14 -1.00 12.92 -3.95
N ASP A 15 -0.38 13.40 -2.87
CA ASP A 15 0.33 14.67 -2.87
C ASP A 15 1.85 14.54 -2.72
N LYS A 16 2.37 13.33 -2.49
CA LYS A 16 3.81 13.15 -2.33
C LYS A 16 4.18 11.68 -2.44
N SER A 17 5.43 11.41 -2.78
CA SER A 17 5.95 10.05 -2.79
C SER A 17 7.40 10.05 -2.33
N ASP A 18 7.79 8.99 -1.66
CA ASP A 18 9.16 8.82 -1.17
C ASP A 18 9.37 7.38 -0.71
N THR A 19 10.61 7.06 -0.39
CA THR A 19 10.98 5.77 0.18
C THR A 19 11.20 5.95 1.68
N TYR A 20 10.60 5.07 2.47
CA TYR A 20 10.61 5.18 3.93
C TYR A 20 11.11 3.90 4.55
N SER A 21 11.67 4.01 5.74
CA SER A 21 11.99 2.85 6.55
C SER A 21 10.68 2.16 6.98
N LYS A 22 10.79 0.90 7.42
CA LYS A 22 9.62 0.15 7.87
C LYS A 22 8.83 0.90 8.94
N ALA A 23 9.53 1.46 9.94
CA ALA A 23 8.87 2.17 11.02
C ALA A 23 8.19 3.45 10.54
N GLN A 24 8.84 4.20 9.66
CA GLN A 24 8.26 5.41 9.11
C GLN A 24 7.07 5.09 8.20
N ALA A 25 7.20 4.03 7.39
CA ALA A 25 6.12 3.60 6.51
C ALA A 25 4.86 3.26 7.31
N GLU A 26 5.04 2.56 8.43
CA GLU A 26 3.91 2.21 9.29
C GLU A 26 3.19 3.46 9.79
N MET A 27 3.95 4.46 10.25
CA MET A 27 3.37 5.70 10.74
C MET A 27 2.63 6.46 9.65
N ILE A 28 3.23 6.53 8.46
CA ILE A 28 2.65 7.27 7.34
C ILE A 28 1.34 6.64 6.89
N ILE A 29 1.31 5.31 6.78
CA ILE A 29 0.09 4.60 6.37
C ILE A 29 -0.98 4.75 7.44
N ARG A 30 -0.62 4.64 8.71
CA ARG A 30 -1.57 4.81 9.81
C ARG A 30 -2.18 6.21 9.79
N ASP A 31 -1.34 7.23 9.63
CA ASP A 31 -1.82 8.61 9.61
C ASP A 31 -2.72 8.87 8.41
N PHE A 32 -2.35 8.32 7.26
CA PHE A 32 -3.18 8.46 6.06
C PHE A 32 -4.56 7.85 6.28
N PHE A 33 -4.60 6.62 6.81
CA PHE A 33 -5.86 5.94 7.06
C PHE A 33 -6.72 6.70 8.07
N ASN A 34 -6.10 7.20 9.14
CA ASN A 34 -6.84 7.95 10.16
C ASN A 34 -7.37 9.27 9.60
N SER A 35 -6.56 9.99 8.84
CA SER A 35 -6.98 11.30 8.32
C SER A 35 -8.05 11.21 7.25
N LYS A 36 -8.10 10.09 6.50
CA LYS A 36 -9.07 9.93 5.42
C LYS A 36 -10.36 9.24 5.84
N GLY A 37 -10.38 8.62 7.02
CA GLY A 37 -11.57 7.93 7.49
C GLY A 37 -11.89 6.72 6.63
N VAL A 38 -10.97 5.77 6.58
CA VAL A 38 -11.13 4.57 5.76
C VAL A 38 -12.33 3.76 6.20
N THR A 39 -13.18 3.40 5.24
CA THR A 39 -14.37 2.58 5.49
C THR A 39 -14.26 1.18 4.91
N GLY A 40 -13.35 0.94 3.97
CA GLY A 40 -13.18 -0.38 3.41
C GLY A 40 -12.17 -0.41 2.28
N PHE A 41 -11.90 -1.62 1.82
CA PHE A 41 -10.97 -1.85 0.73
C PHE A 41 -11.51 -2.98 -0.14
N GLU A 42 -11.55 -2.78 -1.45
CA GLU A 42 -12.05 -3.77 -2.39
C GLU A 42 -10.93 -4.15 -3.36
N VAL A 43 -10.59 -5.44 -3.41
CA VAL A 43 -9.56 -5.94 -4.32
C VAL A 43 -10.17 -6.09 -5.71
N LYS A 44 -9.51 -5.53 -6.72
CA LYS A 44 -9.97 -5.63 -8.12
C LYS A 44 -9.15 -6.61 -8.92
N HIS A 45 -7.83 -6.61 -8.74
CA HIS A 45 -6.94 -7.50 -9.48
C HIS A 45 -5.81 -7.98 -8.60
N LYS A 46 -5.39 -9.21 -8.83
CA LYS A 46 -4.17 -9.76 -8.24
C LYS A 46 -3.37 -10.42 -9.33
N GLY A 47 -2.05 -10.35 -9.23
CA GLY A 47 -1.17 -11.00 -10.17
C GLY A 47 0.10 -11.46 -9.50
N GLU A 48 0.78 -12.38 -10.17
CA GLU A 48 2.03 -12.94 -9.66
C GLU A 48 2.97 -13.16 -10.84
N ASN A 49 4.25 -12.85 -10.62
CA ASN A 49 5.24 -13.01 -11.65
C ASN A 49 6.61 -13.18 -11.01
N GLY A 50 7.18 -14.41 -11.11
CA GLY A 50 8.56 -14.64 -10.72
C GLY A 50 8.91 -14.27 -9.29
N GLY A 51 8.09 -14.63 -8.32
CA GLY A 51 8.37 -14.32 -6.91
C GLY A 51 7.89 -12.95 -6.49
N ALA A 52 7.30 -12.20 -7.40
CA ALA A 52 6.68 -10.91 -7.08
C ALA A 52 5.17 -11.05 -7.18
N GLN A 53 4.45 -10.37 -6.30
CA GLN A 53 2.99 -10.32 -6.33
C GLN A 53 2.55 -8.87 -6.37
N PHE A 54 1.47 -8.59 -7.08
CA PHE A 54 0.88 -7.27 -7.08
C PHE A 54 -0.62 -7.38 -6.86
N CYS A 55 -1.17 -6.32 -6.31
CA CYS A 55 -2.59 -6.24 -6.02
C CYS A 55 -3.04 -4.83 -6.38
N VAL A 56 -4.18 -4.73 -7.05
CA VAL A 56 -4.82 -3.46 -7.36
C VAL A 56 -6.20 -3.46 -6.76
N GLY A 57 -6.53 -2.42 -6.02
CA GLY A 57 -7.83 -2.34 -5.40
C GLY A 57 -8.27 -0.89 -5.22
N ILE A 58 -9.40 -0.73 -4.57
CA ILE A 58 -9.97 0.58 -4.27
C ILE A 58 -10.07 0.73 -2.76
N LEU A 59 -9.39 1.72 -2.22
CA LEU A 59 -9.50 2.10 -0.83
C LEU A 59 -10.65 3.08 -0.70
N LYS A 60 -11.65 2.72 0.09
CA LYS A 60 -12.84 3.54 0.27
C LYS A 60 -12.73 4.35 1.55
N THR A 61 -13.00 5.65 1.42
CA THR A 61 -13.01 6.54 2.57
C THR A 61 -14.33 7.28 2.62
N LYS A 62 -14.53 8.10 3.66
CA LYS A 62 -15.79 8.84 3.82
C LYS A 62 -16.07 9.79 2.67
N ASN A 63 -15.02 10.39 2.09
CA ASN A 63 -15.20 11.46 1.11
C ASN A 63 -14.64 11.13 -0.28
N ALA A 64 -13.93 10.02 -0.44
CA ALA A 64 -13.25 9.73 -1.70
C ALA A 64 -12.91 8.27 -1.82
N GLU A 65 -12.47 7.88 -3.01
CA GLU A 65 -11.90 6.57 -3.27
C GLU A 65 -10.51 6.74 -3.84
N TYR A 66 -9.61 5.84 -3.49
CA TYR A 66 -8.23 5.86 -3.98
C TYR A 66 -7.90 4.54 -4.63
N ARG A 67 -7.40 4.60 -5.87
CA ARG A 67 -6.86 3.41 -6.51
C ARG A 67 -5.56 3.06 -5.80
N THR A 68 -5.47 1.84 -5.33
CA THR A 68 -4.36 1.39 -4.51
C THR A 68 -3.61 0.28 -5.22
N HIS A 69 -2.30 0.45 -5.36
CA HIS A 69 -1.41 -0.54 -5.94
C HIS A 69 -0.46 -1.02 -4.86
N LEU A 70 -0.44 -2.33 -4.65
CA LEU A 70 0.45 -2.98 -3.71
C LEU A 70 1.42 -3.85 -4.48
N PHE A 71 2.69 -3.75 -4.16
CA PHE A 71 3.72 -4.59 -4.76
C PHE A 71 4.48 -5.29 -3.65
N MET A 72 4.49 -6.62 -3.72
CA MET A 72 5.16 -7.46 -2.73
C MET A 72 6.18 -8.35 -3.41
N ARG A 73 7.25 -8.66 -2.70
CA ARG A 73 8.29 -9.55 -3.21
C ARG A 73 8.60 -10.62 -2.19
N GLN A 74 8.83 -11.83 -2.67
CA GLN A 74 9.17 -12.94 -1.81
C GLN A 74 10.59 -12.81 -1.29
N ARG A 75 10.73 -12.93 0.03
CA ARG A 75 12.01 -12.96 0.73
C ARG A 75 12.02 -14.19 1.60
N GLY A 76 12.73 -15.25 1.15
CA GLY A 76 12.69 -16.52 1.83
C GLY A 76 11.30 -17.12 1.75
N ASP A 77 10.68 -17.36 2.89
CA ASP A 77 9.33 -17.93 2.96
C ASP A 77 8.24 -16.89 3.18
N LYS A 78 8.57 -15.59 3.04
CA LYS A 78 7.64 -14.52 3.32
C LYS A 78 7.44 -13.63 2.10
N GLN A 79 6.23 -13.08 2.01
CA GLN A 79 5.92 -12.02 1.04
C GLN A 79 5.97 -10.69 1.79
N LEU A 80 6.89 -9.81 1.37
CA LEU A 80 7.07 -8.52 2.02
C LEU A 80 6.65 -7.39 1.09
N LEU A 81 5.93 -6.42 1.64
CA LEU A 81 5.46 -5.27 0.91
C LEU A 81 6.61 -4.32 0.65
N GLN A 82 6.84 -3.96 -0.62
CA GLN A 82 7.89 -3.06 -1.04
C GLN A 82 7.37 -1.73 -1.57
N GLU A 83 6.13 -1.70 -2.03
CA GLU A 83 5.57 -0.48 -2.60
C GLU A 83 4.07 -0.42 -2.37
N ILE A 84 3.59 0.77 -1.97
CA ILE A 84 2.16 1.08 -1.90
C ILE A 84 1.97 2.40 -2.63
N ARG A 85 0.97 2.45 -3.51
CA ARG A 85 0.62 3.67 -4.23
C ARG A 85 -0.85 3.96 -4.07
N PHE A 86 -1.17 5.18 -3.64
CA PHE A 86 -2.55 5.65 -3.51
C PHE A 86 -2.76 6.76 -4.52
N LEU A 87 -3.65 6.52 -5.49
CA LEU A 87 -3.97 7.49 -6.53
C LEU A 87 -5.42 7.89 -6.39
N THR A 88 -5.69 9.18 -6.57
CA THR A 88 -7.07 9.65 -6.53
C THR A 88 -7.86 8.98 -7.64
N ALA A 89 -8.93 8.29 -7.29
CA ALA A 89 -9.79 7.64 -8.26
C ALA A 89 -10.83 8.65 -8.74
N GLN A 90 -11.06 8.61 -10.04
CA GLN A 90 -12.06 9.49 -10.64
C GLN A 90 -12.97 8.74 -11.54
#